data_e792e6cc5f8d35c1f3115dd38f0a64e2
#
_entry.id   e792e6cc5f8d35c1f3115dd38f0a64e2
#
_cell.length_a   1.000
_cell.length_b   1.000
_cell.length_c   1.000
_cell.angle_alpha   90.00
_cell.angle_beta   90.00
_cell.angle_gamma   90.00
#
_symmetry.space_group_name_H-M   'P 1'
#
loop_
_entity.id
_entity.type
_entity.pdbx_description
1 polymer ?
#
loop_
_entity_poly.entity_id
_entity_poly.type
_entity_poly.pdbx_seq_one_letter_code
_entity_poly.pdbx_strand_id
1 'polypeptide(L)' 'MKLLEKTLRTIKEVQEARKGIKENEREAGLVETKEGYILTILKLG' A
#
# COMPACT_ATOMS: atom_id res chain seq x y z
N MET A 1 5.98 14.12 -6.48
CA MET A 1 5.78 12.86 -5.75
C MET A 1 4.61 12.97 -4.79
N LYS A 2 3.83 11.92 -4.68
CA LYS A 2 2.72 11.86 -3.74
C LYS A 2 2.76 10.57 -2.95
N LEU A 3 2.36 10.65 -1.70
CA LEU A 3 2.18 9.48 -0.86
C LEU A 3 0.69 9.17 -0.74
N LEU A 4 0.35 7.92 -0.99
CA LEU A 4 -1.01 7.43 -0.86
C LEU A 4 -1.04 6.35 0.20
N GLU A 5 -2.05 6.39 1.06
CA GLU A 5 -2.22 5.38 2.09
C GLU A 5 -3.48 4.59 1.83
N LYS A 6 -3.36 3.27 1.89
CA LYS A 6 -4.50 2.38 1.75
C LYS A 6 -4.68 1.59 3.03
N THR A 7 -5.88 1.62 3.57
CA THR A 7 -6.22 0.85 4.75
C THR A 7 -6.78 -0.50 4.31
N LEU A 8 -6.14 -1.57 4.77
CA LEU A 8 -6.48 -2.93 4.38
C LEU A 8 -6.72 -3.77 5.63
N ARG A 9 -7.56 -4.76 5.55
CA ARG A 9 -7.94 -5.55 6.72
C ARG A 9 -7.16 -6.86 6.84
N THR A 10 -6.77 -7.45 5.73
CA THR A 10 -6.11 -8.75 5.74
C THR A 10 -4.84 -8.71 4.92
N ILE A 11 -3.94 -9.67 5.19
CA ILE A 11 -2.70 -9.79 4.43
C ILE A 11 -2.99 -10.14 2.97
N LYS A 12 -4.08 -10.83 2.71
CA LYS A 12 -4.48 -11.14 1.36
C LYS A 12 -4.79 -9.87 0.56
N GLU A 13 -5.47 -8.92 1.20
CA GLU A 13 -5.75 -7.62 0.58
C GLU A 13 -4.46 -6.86 0.31
N VAL A 14 -3.48 -6.96 1.22
CA VAL A 14 -2.18 -6.34 1.02
C VAL A 14 -1.50 -6.91 -0.23
N GLN A 15 -1.52 -8.22 -0.38
CA GLN A 15 -0.92 -8.87 -1.54
C GLN A 15 -1.60 -8.46 -2.84
N GLU A 16 -2.91 -8.35 -2.83
CA GLU A 16 -3.66 -7.90 -3.99
C GLU A 16 -3.36 -6.44 -4.33
N ALA A 17 -3.24 -5.60 -3.31
CA ALA A 17 -2.89 -4.20 -3.52
C ALA A 17 -1.50 -4.07 -4.13
N ARG A 18 -0.56 -4.91 -3.70
CA ARG A 18 0.79 -4.91 -4.25
C ARG A 18 0.81 -5.28 -5.72
N LYS A 19 -0.07 -6.19 -6.13
CA LYS A 19 -0.17 -6.58 -7.54
C LYS A 19 -0.71 -5.46 -8.40
N GLY A 20 -1.45 -4.54 -7.82
CA GLY A 20 -2.01 -3.40 -8.54
C GLY A 20 -1.11 -2.19 -8.61
N ILE A 21 0.10 -2.27 -8.06
CA ILE A 21 1.05 -1.16 -8.12
C ILE A 21 1.52 -0.96 -9.56
N LYS A 22 1.40 0.29 -10.03
CA LYS A 22 1.75 0.65 -11.40
C LYS A 22 3.23 0.99 -11.51
N GLU A 23 3.70 1.15 -12.77
CA GLU A 23 5.11 1.46 -13.04
C GLU A 23 5.56 2.76 -12.38
N ASN A 24 4.67 3.73 -12.26
CA ASN A 24 4.99 5.01 -11.64
C ASN A 24 4.72 5.03 -10.14
N GLU A 25 4.55 3.85 -9.54
CA GLU A 25 4.25 3.73 -8.13
C GLU A 25 5.19 2.74 -7.47
N ARG A 26 5.47 2.95 -6.19
CA ARG A 26 6.29 2.03 -5.41
C ARG A 26 5.73 1.91 -4.00
N GLU A 27 5.89 0.74 -3.41
CA GLU A 27 5.55 0.54 -2.02
C GLU A 27 6.57 1.27 -1.15
N ALA A 28 6.10 2.23 -0.35
CA ALA A 28 6.96 3.01 0.52
C ALA A 28 7.00 2.47 1.94
N GLY A 29 5.97 1.74 2.35
CA GLY A 29 5.95 1.16 3.68
C GLY A 29 4.68 0.38 3.95
N LEU A 30 4.74 -0.45 4.97
CA LEU A 30 3.60 -1.23 5.44
C LEU A 30 3.60 -1.22 6.95
N VAL A 31 2.49 -0.79 7.55
CA VAL A 31 2.34 -0.76 8.99
C VAL A 31 1.19 -1.69 9.39
N GLU A 32 1.45 -2.54 10.36
CA GLU A 32 0.41 -3.39 10.93
C GLU A 32 -0.28 -2.62 12.06
N THR A 33 -1.61 -2.64 12.05
CA THR A 33 -2.43 -1.99 13.07
C THR A 33 -3.34 -3.01 13.72
N LYS A 34 -4.03 -2.62 14.78
CA LYS A 34 -4.99 -3.50 15.45
C LYS A 34 -6.14 -3.90 14.55
N GLU A 35 -6.48 -3.06 13.60
CA GLU A 35 -7.61 -3.30 12.70
C GLU A 35 -7.20 -3.90 11.36
N GLY A 36 -5.89 -4.00 11.09
CA GLY A 36 -5.41 -4.52 9.84
C GLY A 36 -4.06 -3.94 9.45
N TYR A 37 -3.97 -3.41 8.24
CA TYR A 37 -2.72 -2.90 7.70
C TYR A 37 -2.91 -1.55 7.02
N ILE A 38 -1.87 -0.75 7.03
CA ILE A 38 -1.84 0.49 6.25
C ILE A 38 -0.67 0.37 5.27
N LEU A 39 -0.99 0.35 4.00
CA LEU A 39 0.00 0.28 2.93
C LEU A 39 0.24 1.67 2.37
N THR A 40 1.48 2.12 2.42
CA THR A 40 1.86 3.41 1.88
C THR A 40 2.49 3.22 0.50
N ILE A 41 1.99 3.94 -0.47
CA ILE A 41 2.47 3.87 -1.85
C ILE A 41 3.01 5.24 -2.24
N LEU A 42 4.22 5.25 -2.77
CA LEU A 42 4.84 6.46 -3.30
C LEU A 42 4.54 6.54 -4.80
N LYS A 43 3.89 7.60 -5.20
CA LYS A 43 3.58 7.84 -6.61
C LYS A 43 4.66 8.74 -7.20
N LEU A 44 5.34 8.23 -8.20
CA LEU A 44 6.44 8.93 -8.88
C LEU A 44 5.94 9.66 -10.12
N GLY A 45 5.73 10.87 -10.03
CA GLY A 45 5.32 11.64 -11.21
C GLY A 45 3.90 12.11 -11.22
#